data_e2f8354c987b0003f8f0fbce0aa65929
#
_entry.id   e2f8354c987b0003f8f0fbce0aa65929
#
_cell.length_a   1.000
_cell.length_b   1.000
_cell.length_c   1.000
_cell.angle_alpha   90.00
_cell.angle_beta   90.00
_cell.angle_gamma   90.00
#
_symmetry.space_group_name_H-M   'P 1'
#
loop_
_entity.id
_entity.type
_entity.pdbx_description
1 polymer ?
#
loop_
_entity_poly.entity_id
_entity_poly.type
_entity_poly.pdbx_seq_one_letter_code
_entity_poly.pdbx_strand_id
1 'polypeptide(L)'
;MRGVFVTGTDTDVGKTLVSAWLTQAWQADYWKPVQTGAAEITDYGTVEKLVPGAVIHPSAYVFQAPLSPHEAARRERARIDLSALVPPATDNLLVVEGAGGVMVPLNDTALTVDFMERLGLPAVVVARSGLGTINHTLMTLEVLRRRRIPILGVVMNGQRNPGNRQAIEHFGGVPVLAEIQPLPAVTAAIIAGLPAPAFQPPGEYPS
;
A
#
# COMPACT_ATOMS: atom_id res chain seq x y z
N MET A 1 -16.36 7.22 0.99
CA MET A 1 -14.99 7.43 0.43
C MET A 1 -14.73 6.40 -0.64
N ARG A 2 -14.12 6.81 -1.77
CA ARG A 2 -13.79 5.92 -2.89
C ARG A 2 -12.25 5.78 -2.93
N GLY A 3 -11.75 4.55 -3.03
CA GLY A 3 -10.29 4.37 -3.09
C GLY A 3 -9.85 2.95 -2.75
N VAL A 4 -8.54 2.78 -2.59
CA VAL A 4 -7.90 1.51 -2.24
C VAL A 4 -6.88 1.71 -1.14
N PHE A 5 -6.66 0.66 -0.35
CA PHE A 5 -5.55 0.59 0.59
C PHE A 5 -4.45 -0.31 0.00
N VAL A 6 -3.29 0.27 -0.29
CA VAL A 6 -2.11 -0.46 -0.74
C VAL A 6 -1.32 -0.93 0.49
N THR A 7 -1.34 -2.23 0.73
CA THR A 7 -0.55 -2.87 1.79
C THR A 7 0.53 -3.77 1.19
N GLY A 8 1.49 -4.19 1.99
CA GLY A 8 2.54 -5.11 1.57
C GLY A 8 2.53 -6.42 2.34
N THR A 9 3.12 -7.44 1.76
CA THR A 9 3.48 -8.67 2.49
C THR A 9 4.66 -8.45 3.43
N ASP A 10 5.41 -7.34 3.22
CA ASP A 10 6.61 -6.97 3.98
C ASP A 10 6.97 -5.49 3.72
N THR A 11 8.07 -5.03 4.32
CA THR A 11 8.76 -3.79 3.94
C THR A 11 9.51 -4.01 2.61
N ASP A 12 9.75 -2.95 1.85
CA ASP A 12 10.51 -2.94 0.58
C ASP A 12 10.00 -3.91 -0.51
N VAL A 13 8.71 -4.25 -0.47
CA VAL A 13 8.06 -5.05 -1.53
C VAL A 13 7.62 -4.20 -2.73
N GLY A 14 7.75 -2.88 -2.65
CA GLY A 14 7.40 -1.94 -3.73
C GLY A 14 6.02 -1.29 -3.60
N LYS A 15 5.50 -1.11 -2.36
CA LYS A 15 4.22 -0.41 -2.13
C LYS A 15 4.18 0.95 -2.80
N THR A 16 5.21 1.76 -2.60
CA THR A 16 5.29 3.13 -3.14
C THR A 16 5.29 3.16 -4.67
N LEU A 17 5.96 2.18 -5.31
CA LEU A 17 5.92 2.00 -6.77
C LEU A 17 4.50 1.69 -7.25
N VAL A 18 3.83 0.73 -6.60
CA VAL A 18 2.45 0.34 -6.93
C VAL A 18 1.48 1.48 -6.66
N SER A 19 1.65 2.20 -5.54
CA SER A 19 0.85 3.38 -5.20
C SER A 19 1.00 4.47 -6.26
N ALA A 20 2.23 4.78 -6.70
CA ALA A 20 2.48 5.74 -7.77
C ALA A 20 1.82 5.31 -9.09
N TRP A 21 1.96 4.03 -9.45
CA TRP A 21 1.33 3.48 -10.65
C TRP A 21 -0.21 3.61 -10.62
N LEU A 22 -0.85 3.25 -9.50
CA LEU A 22 -2.30 3.37 -9.36
C LEU A 22 -2.76 4.83 -9.33
N THR A 23 -2.03 5.70 -8.62
CA THR A 23 -2.28 7.16 -8.58
C THR A 23 -2.24 7.75 -9.99
N GLN A 24 -1.22 7.42 -10.78
CA GLN A 24 -1.09 7.86 -12.17
C GLN A 24 -2.21 7.31 -13.06
N ALA A 25 -2.45 6.02 -13.01
CA ALA A 25 -3.36 5.34 -13.91
C ALA A 25 -4.84 5.73 -13.68
N TRP A 26 -5.22 6.01 -12.46
CA TRP A 26 -6.58 6.38 -12.08
C TRP A 26 -6.78 7.88 -11.88
N GLN A 27 -5.73 8.69 -12.05
CA GLN A 27 -5.74 10.12 -11.73
C GLN A 27 -6.26 10.36 -10.31
N ALA A 28 -5.80 9.50 -9.39
CA ALA A 28 -6.22 9.48 -8.00
C ALA A 28 -5.39 10.42 -7.14
N ASP A 29 -5.92 10.82 -6.00
CA ASP A 29 -5.16 11.43 -4.93
C ASP A 29 -4.36 10.36 -4.18
N TYR A 30 -3.29 10.77 -3.53
CA TYR A 30 -2.44 9.89 -2.72
C TYR A 30 -2.36 10.34 -1.27
N TRP A 31 -2.40 9.38 -0.36
CA TRP A 31 -2.23 9.62 1.06
C TRP A 31 -1.40 8.53 1.73
N LYS A 32 -0.36 8.96 2.44
CA LYS A 32 0.46 8.13 3.35
C LYS A 32 0.16 8.55 4.78
N PRO A 33 -0.77 7.89 5.50
CA PRO A 33 -1.20 8.32 6.86
C PRO A 33 -0.06 8.45 7.86
N VAL A 34 0.86 7.49 7.83
CA VAL A 34 2.03 7.44 8.70
C VAL A 34 3.29 7.23 7.86
N GLN A 35 4.19 8.20 7.88
CA GLN A 35 5.50 8.14 7.25
C GLN A 35 6.56 7.89 8.33
N THR A 36 7.43 6.91 8.10
CA THR A 36 8.67 6.69 8.87
C THR A 36 9.88 6.82 7.95
N GLY A 37 11.08 7.03 8.50
CA GLY A 37 12.29 7.20 7.70
C GLY A 37 12.35 8.54 6.96
N ALA A 38 11.69 9.58 7.46
CA ALA A 38 11.62 10.89 6.79
C ALA A 38 12.93 11.66 6.75
N ALA A 39 13.96 11.20 7.47
CA ALA A 39 15.31 11.75 7.38
C ALA A 39 15.98 11.49 6.02
N GLU A 40 15.50 10.52 5.27
CA GLU A 40 16.02 10.11 3.95
C GLU A 40 15.03 10.52 2.83
N ILE A 41 14.43 9.53 2.20
CA ILE A 41 13.45 9.74 1.11
C ILE A 41 12.09 9.27 1.59
N THR A 42 11.11 10.17 1.56
CA THR A 42 9.73 9.84 1.95
C THR A 42 8.97 9.17 0.81
N ASP A 43 8.02 8.27 1.17
CA ASP A 43 7.14 7.63 0.18
C ASP A 43 6.29 8.67 -0.56
N TYR A 44 5.72 9.64 0.17
CA TYR A 44 4.93 10.71 -0.45
C TYR A 44 5.76 11.61 -1.37
N GLY A 45 7.01 11.95 -1.01
CA GLY A 45 7.91 12.70 -1.88
C GLY A 45 8.36 11.89 -3.10
N THR A 46 8.41 10.57 -2.97
CA THR A 46 8.65 9.68 -4.12
C THR A 46 7.45 9.68 -5.06
N VAL A 47 6.23 9.52 -4.55
CA VAL A 47 5.00 9.55 -5.37
C VAL A 47 4.84 10.92 -6.04
N GLU A 48 5.10 12.04 -5.34
CA GLU A 48 5.06 13.39 -5.90
C GLU A 48 6.00 13.54 -7.12
N LYS A 49 7.21 12.99 -7.02
CA LYS A 49 8.18 13.01 -8.15
C LYS A 49 7.78 12.08 -9.29
N LEU A 50 7.17 10.94 -8.99
CA LEU A 50 6.80 9.92 -9.98
C LEU A 50 5.48 10.23 -10.69
N VAL A 51 4.60 11.00 -10.06
CA VAL A 51 3.28 11.39 -10.58
C VAL A 51 3.11 12.91 -10.48
N PRO A 52 3.82 13.68 -11.34
CA PRO A 52 3.72 15.14 -11.31
C PRO A 52 2.29 15.60 -11.54
N GLY A 53 1.79 16.44 -10.63
CA GLY A 53 0.42 16.96 -10.69
C GLY A 53 -0.61 16.15 -9.90
N ALA A 54 -0.26 15.00 -9.33
CA ALA A 54 -1.13 14.30 -8.38
C ALA A 54 -1.31 15.12 -7.10
N VAL A 55 -2.50 15.06 -6.51
CA VAL A 55 -2.75 15.65 -5.18
C VAL A 55 -2.19 14.70 -4.12
N ILE A 56 -1.18 15.18 -3.40
CA ILE A 56 -0.53 14.46 -2.30
C ILE A 56 -1.04 15.04 -0.99
N HIS A 57 -1.81 14.27 -0.26
CA HIS A 57 -2.34 14.69 1.03
C HIS A 57 -1.29 14.57 2.16
N PRO A 58 -1.27 15.50 3.11
CA PRO A 58 -0.29 15.48 4.20
C PRO A 58 -0.48 14.24 5.10
N SER A 59 0.64 13.64 5.49
CA SER A 59 0.65 12.55 6.48
C SER A 59 0.16 13.06 7.84
N ALA A 60 -0.61 12.24 8.55
CA ALA A 60 -1.01 12.56 9.92
C ALA A 60 0.18 12.48 10.90
N TYR A 61 1.11 11.57 10.63
CA TYR A 61 2.35 11.42 11.41
C TYR A 61 3.55 11.26 10.48
N VAL A 62 4.62 11.97 10.81
CA VAL A 62 5.91 11.89 10.09
C VAL A 62 7.02 11.70 11.13
N PHE A 63 7.74 10.57 11.03
CA PHE A 63 8.84 10.22 11.93
C PHE A 63 10.15 10.10 11.16
N GLN A 64 11.23 10.57 11.76
CA GLN A 64 12.56 10.62 11.12
C GLN A 64 13.20 9.23 11.01
N ALA A 65 13.03 8.41 12.05
CA ALA A 65 13.71 7.11 12.12
C ALA A 65 13.09 6.09 11.14
N PRO A 66 13.90 5.30 10.38
CA PRO A 66 13.44 4.25 9.48
C PRO A 66 13.10 2.98 10.26
N LEU A 67 12.06 3.05 11.08
CA LEU A 67 11.62 1.99 11.97
C LEU A 67 10.13 1.71 11.76
N SER A 68 9.63 0.65 12.41
CA SER A 68 8.19 0.44 12.49
C SER A 68 7.48 1.64 13.15
N PRO A 69 6.24 1.97 12.75
CA PRO A 69 5.54 3.17 13.21
C PRO A 69 5.54 3.36 14.74
N HIS A 70 5.19 2.31 15.50
CA HIS A 70 5.15 2.37 16.97
C HIS A 70 6.52 2.67 17.58
N GLU A 71 7.59 2.09 17.03
CA GLU A 71 8.95 2.29 17.56
C GLU A 71 9.51 3.67 17.15
N ALA A 72 9.23 4.13 15.93
CA ALA A 72 9.59 5.47 15.48
C ALA A 72 8.89 6.54 16.36
N ALA A 73 7.59 6.37 16.59
CA ALA A 73 6.83 7.24 17.49
C ALA A 73 7.41 7.24 18.93
N ARG A 74 7.71 6.06 19.49
CA ARG A 74 8.28 5.92 20.83
C ARG A 74 9.63 6.66 20.95
N ARG A 75 10.50 6.54 19.94
CA ARG A 75 11.81 7.26 19.93
C ARG A 75 11.64 8.76 19.88
N GLU A 76 10.63 9.24 19.18
CA GLU A 76 10.32 10.67 19.07
C GLU A 76 9.35 11.17 20.15
N ARG A 77 9.14 10.36 21.22
CA ARG A 77 8.27 10.68 22.37
C ARG A 77 6.85 11.02 21.95
N ALA A 78 6.38 10.39 20.87
CA ALA A 78 5.03 10.51 20.35
C ALA A 78 4.28 9.17 20.46
N ARG A 79 2.98 9.21 20.26
CA ARG A 79 2.12 8.05 20.14
C ARG A 79 1.17 8.24 18.98
N ILE A 80 1.03 7.25 18.14
CA ILE A 80 0.06 7.28 17.04
C ILE A 80 -1.33 7.00 17.64
N ASP A 81 -2.22 7.95 17.49
CA ASP A 81 -3.64 7.77 17.78
C ASP A 81 -4.39 7.43 16.48
N LEU A 82 -5.07 6.28 16.43
CA LEU A 82 -5.86 5.90 15.28
C LEU A 82 -7.00 6.89 15.00
N SER A 83 -7.50 7.60 16.00
CA SER A 83 -8.54 8.61 15.82
C SER A 83 -8.06 9.84 15.03
N ALA A 84 -6.75 10.10 15.06
CA ALA A 84 -6.13 11.18 14.30
C ALA A 84 -5.81 10.79 12.86
N LEU A 85 -5.89 9.48 12.51
CA LEU A 85 -5.74 9.01 11.14
C LEU A 85 -7.05 9.22 10.36
N VAL A 86 -7.39 10.49 10.15
CA VAL A 86 -8.60 10.89 9.42
C VAL A 86 -8.28 10.99 7.94
N PRO A 87 -8.99 10.26 7.07
CA PRO A 87 -8.79 10.38 5.63
C PRO A 87 -9.09 11.81 5.16
N PRO A 88 -8.33 12.32 4.19
CA PRO A 88 -8.59 13.63 3.63
C PRO A 88 -9.96 13.68 2.95
N ALA A 89 -10.60 14.85 3.02
CA ALA A 89 -11.80 15.11 2.24
C ALA A 89 -11.41 15.30 0.77
N THR A 90 -11.89 14.41 -0.10
CA THR A 90 -11.69 14.50 -1.54
C THR A 90 -12.84 13.83 -2.27
N ASP A 91 -13.19 14.36 -3.44
CA ASP A 91 -14.13 13.76 -4.39
C ASP A 91 -13.44 12.78 -5.35
N ASN A 92 -12.12 12.80 -5.40
CA ASN A 92 -11.32 11.92 -6.21
C ASN A 92 -11.19 10.52 -5.58
N LEU A 93 -10.74 9.56 -6.38
CA LEU A 93 -10.25 8.28 -5.84
C LEU A 93 -9.06 8.54 -4.94
N LEU A 94 -8.96 7.80 -3.83
CA LEU A 94 -7.84 7.90 -2.91
C LEU A 94 -7.02 6.61 -2.88
N VAL A 95 -5.75 6.72 -3.20
CA VAL A 95 -4.76 5.65 -2.96
C VAL A 95 -4.14 5.88 -1.60
N VAL A 96 -4.47 5.01 -0.64
CA VAL A 96 -3.91 5.06 0.71
C VAL A 96 -2.76 4.04 0.81
N GLU A 97 -1.57 4.47 1.20
CA GLU A 97 -0.43 3.58 1.38
C GLU A 97 -0.13 3.29 2.85
N GLY A 98 -0.12 2.01 3.21
CA GLY A 98 0.26 1.54 4.54
C GLY A 98 1.77 1.57 4.79
N ALA A 99 2.17 1.48 6.06
CA ALA A 99 3.55 1.31 6.49
C ALA A 99 3.83 -0.17 6.81
N GLY A 100 4.75 -0.79 6.08
CA GLY A 100 5.06 -2.22 6.24
C GLY A 100 3.92 -3.15 5.81
N GLY A 101 3.70 -4.23 6.56
CA GLY A 101 2.64 -5.20 6.34
C GLY A 101 1.45 -5.01 7.29
N VAL A 102 0.41 -5.84 7.11
CA VAL A 102 -0.87 -5.73 7.84
C VAL A 102 -0.76 -5.89 9.36
N MET A 103 0.23 -6.64 9.84
CA MET A 103 0.45 -6.91 11.27
C MET A 103 1.48 -5.98 11.92
N VAL A 104 1.90 -4.92 11.23
CA VAL A 104 2.83 -3.93 11.79
C VAL A 104 2.12 -3.09 12.84
N PRO A 105 2.70 -2.95 14.07
CA PRO A 105 2.12 -2.13 15.12
C PRO A 105 2.15 -0.63 14.77
N LEU A 106 1.02 0.03 14.95
CA LEU A 106 0.92 1.49 14.91
C LEU A 106 1.16 2.10 16.30
N ASN A 107 0.69 1.41 17.34
CA ASN A 107 0.93 1.73 18.75
C ASN A 107 0.85 0.47 19.60
N ASP A 108 0.79 0.60 20.94
CA ASP A 108 0.78 -0.54 21.89
C ASP A 108 -0.46 -1.42 21.80
N THR A 109 -1.54 -0.97 21.16
CA THR A 109 -2.84 -1.64 21.16
C THR A 109 -3.43 -1.86 19.77
N ALA A 110 -2.81 -1.28 18.72
CA ALA A 110 -3.36 -1.30 17.38
C ALA A 110 -2.30 -1.63 16.32
N LEU A 111 -2.74 -2.43 15.36
CA LEU A 111 -1.97 -2.83 14.18
C LEU A 111 -2.44 -2.07 12.93
N THR A 112 -1.67 -2.13 11.86
CA THR A 112 -2.07 -1.56 10.56
C THR A 112 -3.43 -2.08 10.09
N VAL A 113 -3.73 -3.37 10.31
CA VAL A 113 -5.00 -3.98 9.92
C VAL A 113 -6.20 -3.38 10.67
N ASP A 114 -6.04 -2.93 11.91
CA ASP A 114 -7.11 -2.27 12.67
C ASP A 114 -7.48 -0.91 12.04
N PHE A 115 -6.48 -0.20 11.53
CA PHE A 115 -6.70 1.03 10.77
C PHE A 115 -7.36 0.75 9.41
N MET A 116 -6.93 -0.30 8.71
CA MET A 116 -7.54 -0.72 7.44
C MET A 116 -9.03 -1.07 7.60
N GLU A 117 -9.37 -1.83 8.66
CA GLU A 117 -10.74 -2.18 9.00
C GLU A 117 -11.60 -0.93 9.25
N ARG A 118 -11.07 0.03 10.01
CA ARG A 118 -11.75 1.31 10.27
C ARG A 118 -11.95 2.15 9.01
N LEU A 119 -11.00 2.12 8.07
CA LEU A 119 -11.08 2.86 6.82
C LEU A 119 -12.11 2.27 5.86
N GLY A 120 -12.32 0.95 5.91
CA GLY A 120 -13.29 0.24 5.08
C GLY A 120 -12.96 0.19 3.59
N LEU A 121 -11.72 0.54 3.20
CA LEU A 121 -11.29 0.46 1.81
C LEU A 121 -10.86 -0.95 1.42
N PRO A 122 -11.09 -1.38 0.18
CA PRO A 122 -10.54 -2.63 -0.31
C PRO A 122 -9.02 -2.58 -0.41
N ALA A 123 -8.40 -3.73 -0.20
CA ALA A 123 -6.95 -3.87 -0.19
C ALA A 123 -6.40 -4.31 -1.55
N VAL A 124 -5.31 -3.68 -1.97
CA VAL A 124 -4.35 -4.20 -2.96
C VAL A 124 -3.12 -4.67 -2.19
N VAL A 125 -2.78 -5.95 -2.31
CA VAL A 125 -1.63 -6.54 -1.62
C VAL A 125 -0.42 -6.54 -2.55
N VAL A 126 0.65 -5.88 -2.15
CA VAL A 126 1.92 -5.88 -2.89
C VAL A 126 2.83 -6.96 -2.33
N ALA A 127 3.27 -7.85 -3.19
CA ALA A 127 4.15 -8.97 -2.86
C ALA A 127 5.39 -8.97 -3.77
N ARG A 128 6.54 -9.37 -3.22
CA ARG A 128 7.71 -9.66 -4.09
C ARG A 128 7.43 -10.94 -4.89
N SER A 129 8.17 -11.17 -5.98
CA SER A 129 7.96 -12.35 -6.84
C SER A 129 8.85 -13.55 -6.48
N GLY A 130 9.88 -13.36 -5.63
CA GLY A 130 10.88 -14.36 -5.30
C GLY A 130 10.45 -15.41 -4.29
N LEU A 131 11.40 -16.27 -3.89
CA LEU A 131 11.19 -17.34 -2.89
C LEU A 131 10.65 -16.78 -1.56
N GLY A 132 9.71 -17.49 -0.96
CA GLY A 132 9.02 -17.12 0.28
C GLY A 132 7.73 -16.29 0.06
N THR A 133 7.52 -15.75 -1.15
CA THR A 133 6.37 -14.88 -1.43
C THR A 133 5.02 -15.57 -1.23
N ILE A 134 4.89 -16.85 -1.61
CA ILE A 134 3.64 -17.62 -1.46
C ILE A 134 3.21 -17.60 0.01
N ASN A 135 4.10 -18.01 0.92
CA ASN A 135 3.81 -18.05 2.36
C ASN A 135 3.40 -16.67 2.91
N HIS A 136 4.20 -15.63 2.63
CA HIS A 136 3.93 -14.27 3.13
C HIS A 136 2.62 -13.71 2.56
N THR A 137 2.36 -13.97 1.28
CA THR A 137 1.12 -13.51 0.63
C THR A 137 -0.10 -14.20 1.23
N LEU A 138 -0.08 -15.54 1.35
CA LEU A 138 -1.21 -16.29 1.91
C LEU A 138 -1.49 -15.91 3.36
N MET A 139 -0.47 -15.72 4.20
CA MET A 139 -0.66 -15.21 5.57
C MET A 139 -1.30 -13.81 5.59
N THR A 140 -0.86 -12.90 4.70
CA THR A 140 -1.45 -11.57 4.58
C THR A 140 -2.92 -11.64 4.18
N LEU A 141 -3.25 -12.44 3.15
CA LEU A 141 -4.63 -12.64 2.70
C LEU A 141 -5.51 -13.24 3.80
N GLU A 142 -5.00 -14.20 4.57
CA GLU A 142 -5.72 -14.79 5.69
C GLU A 142 -6.07 -13.77 6.78
N VAL A 143 -5.12 -12.90 7.14
CA VAL A 143 -5.36 -11.81 8.10
C VAL A 143 -6.45 -10.87 7.59
N LEU A 144 -6.36 -10.43 6.32
CA LEU A 144 -7.36 -9.53 5.73
C LEU A 144 -8.77 -10.15 5.72
N ARG A 145 -8.87 -11.45 5.38
CA ARG A 145 -10.16 -12.17 5.39
C ARG A 145 -10.76 -12.27 6.78
N ARG A 146 -9.96 -12.59 7.79
CA ARG A 146 -10.42 -12.64 9.19
C ARG A 146 -10.97 -11.29 9.66
N ARG A 147 -10.43 -10.21 9.15
CA ARG A 147 -10.90 -8.84 9.41
C ARG A 147 -11.99 -8.38 8.45
N ARG A 148 -12.47 -9.24 7.55
CA ARG A 148 -13.51 -8.94 6.55
C ARG A 148 -13.16 -7.74 5.67
N ILE A 149 -11.87 -7.48 5.45
CA ILE A 149 -11.40 -6.44 4.56
C ILE A 149 -11.49 -6.97 3.12
N PRO A 150 -12.22 -6.29 2.22
CA PRO A 150 -12.30 -6.71 0.82
C PRO A 150 -10.91 -6.71 0.18
N ILE A 151 -10.61 -7.73 -0.61
CA ILE A 151 -9.32 -7.87 -1.28
C ILE A 151 -9.55 -7.80 -2.77
N LEU A 152 -9.00 -6.80 -3.45
CA LEU A 152 -9.07 -6.70 -4.91
C LEU A 152 -8.15 -7.73 -5.57
N GLY A 153 -6.98 -7.96 -5.00
CA GLY A 153 -6.01 -8.93 -5.47
C GLY A 153 -4.58 -8.59 -5.06
N VAL A 154 -3.64 -9.26 -5.73
CA VAL A 154 -2.21 -9.14 -5.45
C VAL A 154 -1.51 -8.48 -6.64
N VAL A 155 -0.58 -7.55 -6.38
CA VAL A 155 0.38 -7.06 -7.37
C VAL A 155 1.73 -7.65 -7.03
N MET A 156 2.30 -8.44 -7.94
CA MET A 156 3.63 -9.01 -7.77
C MET A 156 4.69 -8.05 -8.34
N ASN A 157 5.68 -7.71 -7.54
CA ASN A 157 6.78 -6.84 -7.92
C ASN A 157 8.10 -7.62 -7.93
N GLY A 158 8.78 -7.66 -9.08
CA GLY A 158 10.03 -8.36 -9.30
C GLY A 158 10.02 -9.18 -10.59
N GLN A 159 11.02 -10.05 -10.77
CA GLN A 159 11.11 -10.90 -11.95
C GLN A 159 9.88 -11.80 -12.07
N ARG A 160 9.39 -11.96 -13.29
CA ARG A 160 8.23 -12.80 -13.56
C ARG A 160 8.44 -14.22 -13.05
N ASN A 161 7.47 -14.72 -12.29
CA ASN A 161 7.49 -16.07 -11.73
C ASN A 161 6.10 -16.71 -11.87
N PRO A 162 5.81 -17.38 -13.00
CA PRO A 162 4.52 -17.99 -13.27
C PRO A 162 4.09 -19.02 -12.22
N GLY A 163 5.03 -19.79 -11.66
CA GLY A 163 4.75 -20.79 -10.62
C GLY A 163 4.25 -20.13 -9.32
N ASN A 164 4.92 -19.08 -8.86
CA ASN A 164 4.49 -18.34 -7.67
C ASN A 164 3.16 -17.63 -7.91
N ARG A 165 2.97 -17.04 -9.10
CA ARG A 165 1.69 -16.45 -9.50
C ARG A 165 0.55 -17.46 -9.41
N GLN A 166 0.70 -18.60 -10.07
CA GLN A 166 -0.32 -19.65 -10.07
C GLN A 166 -0.62 -20.17 -8.66
N ALA A 167 0.40 -20.35 -7.83
CA ALA A 167 0.23 -20.77 -6.45
C ALA A 167 -0.54 -19.72 -5.62
N ILE A 168 -0.23 -18.43 -5.76
CA ILE A 168 -0.94 -17.35 -5.07
C ILE A 168 -2.40 -17.30 -5.53
N GLU A 169 -2.68 -17.38 -6.83
CA GLU A 169 -4.05 -17.39 -7.35
C GLU A 169 -4.83 -18.61 -6.87
N HIS A 170 -4.21 -19.80 -6.93
CA HIS A 170 -4.87 -21.05 -6.54
C HIS A 170 -5.15 -21.14 -5.04
N PHE A 171 -4.11 -21.00 -4.20
CA PHE A 171 -4.24 -21.13 -2.76
C PHE A 171 -4.77 -19.85 -2.09
N GLY A 172 -4.47 -18.72 -2.67
CA GLY A 172 -4.93 -17.42 -2.20
C GLY A 172 -6.37 -17.10 -2.60
N GLY A 173 -6.93 -17.73 -3.64
CA GLY A 173 -8.30 -17.48 -4.10
C GLY A 173 -8.58 -16.02 -4.46
N VAL A 174 -7.55 -15.31 -4.93
CA VAL A 174 -7.62 -13.91 -5.39
C VAL A 174 -6.80 -13.78 -6.67
N PRO A 175 -7.15 -12.85 -7.57
CA PRO A 175 -6.36 -12.64 -8.78
C PRO A 175 -5.01 -12.00 -8.48
N VAL A 176 -3.98 -12.36 -9.26
CA VAL A 176 -2.80 -11.54 -9.43
C VAL A 176 -3.12 -10.47 -10.47
N LEU A 177 -3.35 -9.24 -10.00
CA LEU A 177 -3.80 -8.09 -10.77
C LEU A 177 -2.76 -7.60 -11.79
N ALA A 178 -1.49 -7.66 -11.40
CA ALA A 178 -0.37 -7.26 -12.25
C ALA A 178 0.94 -7.91 -11.77
N GLU A 179 1.90 -7.99 -12.69
CA GLU A 179 3.30 -8.32 -12.42
C GLU A 179 4.16 -7.17 -12.92
N ILE A 180 4.69 -6.36 -12.00
CA ILE A 180 5.62 -5.29 -12.33
C ILE A 180 7.04 -5.86 -12.30
N GLN A 181 7.64 -5.95 -13.48
CA GLN A 181 9.02 -6.45 -13.60
C GLN A 181 10.03 -5.37 -13.16
N PRO A 182 11.28 -5.75 -12.86
CA PRO A 182 12.32 -4.79 -12.54
C PRO A 182 12.42 -3.73 -13.63
N LEU A 183 12.28 -2.47 -13.24
CA LEU A 183 12.33 -1.34 -14.14
C LEU A 183 13.79 -0.89 -14.31
N PRO A 184 14.21 -0.45 -15.52
CA PRO A 184 15.56 0.04 -15.76
C PRO A 184 15.89 1.30 -14.95
N ALA A 185 14.87 2.09 -14.65
CA ALA A 185 14.89 3.21 -13.72
C ALA A 185 13.45 3.47 -13.24
N VAL A 186 13.32 4.06 -12.06
CA VAL A 186 12.00 4.47 -11.52
C VAL A 186 11.87 5.97 -11.75
N THR A 187 11.21 6.35 -12.85
CA THR A 187 10.99 7.74 -13.24
C THR A 187 9.53 8.00 -13.60
N ALA A 188 9.10 9.25 -13.58
CA ALA A 188 7.74 9.64 -13.96
C ALA A 188 7.35 9.13 -15.36
N ALA A 189 8.27 9.24 -16.33
CA ALA A 189 8.03 8.76 -17.69
C ALA A 189 7.79 7.24 -17.76
N ILE A 190 8.55 6.47 -16.96
CA ILE A 190 8.38 5.00 -16.90
C ILE A 190 7.08 4.65 -16.20
N ILE A 191 6.73 5.32 -15.09
CA ILE A 191 5.44 5.11 -14.41
C ILE A 191 4.27 5.41 -15.32
N ALA A 192 4.30 6.54 -16.04
CA ALA A 192 3.26 6.92 -17.01
C ALA A 192 3.17 5.95 -18.20
N GLY A 193 4.27 5.28 -18.54
CA GLY A 193 4.32 4.28 -19.62
C GLY A 193 3.93 2.85 -19.18
N LEU A 194 3.70 2.60 -17.91
CA LEU A 194 3.23 1.29 -17.47
C LEU A 194 1.81 1.02 -17.99
N PRO A 195 1.48 -0.22 -18.37
CA PRO A 195 0.12 -0.58 -18.76
C PRO A 195 -0.88 -0.15 -17.69
N ALA A 196 -2.04 0.35 -18.11
CA ALA A 196 -3.12 0.63 -17.17
C ALA A 196 -3.51 -0.66 -16.41
N PRO A 197 -3.93 -0.53 -15.13
CA PRO A 197 -4.41 -1.69 -14.39
C PRO A 197 -5.53 -2.40 -15.13
N ALA A 198 -5.43 -3.71 -15.28
CA ALA A 198 -6.47 -4.52 -15.92
C ALA A 198 -7.74 -4.66 -15.05
N PHE A 199 -7.73 -4.10 -13.84
CA PHE A 199 -8.85 -4.04 -12.91
C PHE A 199 -9.31 -2.59 -12.74
N GLN A 200 -10.60 -2.43 -12.52
CA GLN A 200 -11.21 -1.12 -12.35
C GLN A 200 -10.98 -0.58 -10.94
N PRO A 201 -10.87 0.75 -10.80
CA PRO A 201 -10.89 1.36 -9.49
C PRO A 201 -12.22 1.01 -8.80
N PRO A 202 -12.20 0.78 -7.48
CA PRO A 202 -13.41 0.41 -6.76
C PRO A 202 -14.45 1.53 -6.83
N GLY A 203 -15.70 1.16 -7.05
CA GLY A 203 -16.85 2.06 -6.89
C GLY A 203 -17.02 2.55 -5.46
N GLU A 204 -18.15 3.22 -5.17
CA GLU A 204 -18.49 3.57 -3.79
C GLU A 204 -18.70 2.31 -2.95
N TYR A 205 -17.96 2.20 -1.84
CA TYR A 205 -18.26 1.22 -0.81
C TYR A 205 -19.23 1.85 0.18
N PRO A 206 -20.32 1.17 0.56
CA PRO A 206 -21.20 1.66 1.60
C PRO A 206 -20.39 1.82 2.89
N SER A 207 -20.52 3.00 3.49
CA SER A 207 -19.98 3.35 4.81
C SER A 207 -20.59 2.51 5.92
#